data_08a17d4030e8e5e0891d01fe2e5cec8a
#
_entry.id   08a17d4030e8e5e0891d01fe2e5cec8a
#
_cell.length_a   1.000
_cell.length_b   1.000
_cell.length_c   1.000
_cell.angle_alpha   90.00
_cell.angle_beta   90.00
_cell.angle_gamma   90.00
#
_symmetry.space_group_name_H-M   'P 1'
#
loop_
_entity.id
_entity.type
_entity.pdbx_description
1 polymer ?
#
loop_
_entity_poly.entity_id
_entity_poly.type
_entity_poly.pdbx_seq_one_letter_code
_entity_poly.pdbx_strand_id
1 'polypeptide(L)'
;MYCKYLSKALNGKFKCKISKLIININDCGKCLKFNPRVNKTMKNKSDKLKVKEKNRKSILTDDLNKCYICGKAKQDIHEIFGGSNRQTSIKWNCTIPICRLCHTEWDSNKEMRQVYQDECRNKFVELYSYDLFMQEFKKSYKGE
;
A
#
# COMPACT_ATOMS: atom_id res chain seq x y z
N MET A 1 22.07 17.89 11.14
CA MET A 1 20.69 17.63 11.67
C MET A 1 19.86 18.89 11.43
N TYR A 2 18.68 18.81 10.83
CA TYR A 2 17.88 19.96 10.45
C TYR A 2 16.71 20.18 11.40
N CYS A 3 16.38 21.44 11.65
CA CYS A 3 15.24 21.81 12.48
C CYS A 3 13.90 21.49 11.79
N LYS A 4 12.90 20.98 12.54
CA LYS A 4 11.57 20.67 12.01
C LYS A 4 10.80 21.91 11.48
N TYR A 5 11.21 23.10 11.87
CA TYR A 5 10.59 24.37 11.44
C TYR A 5 11.22 24.97 10.18
N LEU A 6 12.22 24.30 9.58
CA LEU A 6 12.79 24.74 8.32
C LEU A 6 11.94 24.30 7.13
N SER A 7 11.70 25.20 6.20
CA SER A 7 11.19 24.91 4.86
C SER A 7 12.20 25.38 3.81
N LYS A 8 12.33 24.63 2.71
CA LYS A 8 13.19 25.01 1.60
C LYS A 8 12.59 26.23 0.92
N ALA A 9 13.36 27.31 0.75
CA ALA A 9 13.00 28.47 -0.04
C ALA A 9 13.67 28.40 -1.42
N LEU A 10 13.32 29.30 -2.32
CA LEU A 10 13.95 29.44 -3.63
C LEU A 10 15.46 29.72 -3.47
N ASN A 11 16.28 29.29 -4.42
CA ASN A 11 17.74 29.51 -4.48
C ASN A 11 18.56 28.81 -3.37
N GLY A 12 18.11 27.62 -2.91
CA GLY A 12 18.90 26.82 -1.95
C GLY A 12 18.92 27.36 -0.50
N LYS A 13 18.28 28.47 -0.24
CA LYS A 13 18.14 29.05 1.11
C LYS A 13 16.99 28.37 1.88
N PHE A 14 16.97 28.54 3.20
CA PHE A 14 15.97 27.96 4.09
C PHE A 14 15.17 29.06 4.78
N LYS A 15 13.87 28.88 4.90
CA LYS A 15 12.96 29.79 5.61
C LYS A 15 12.55 29.15 6.95
N CYS A 16 12.80 29.85 8.04
CA CYS A 16 12.34 29.45 9.35
C CYS A 16 10.85 29.81 9.53
N LYS A 17 10.02 28.80 9.84
CA LYS A 17 8.57 28.99 10.04
C LYS A 17 8.24 29.83 11.29
N ILE A 18 9.15 29.84 12.28
CA ILE A 18 8.95 30.62 13.53
C ILE A 18 9.36 32.06 13.36
N SER A 19 10.59 32.29 12.90
CA SER A 19 11.11 33.67 12.73
C SER A 19 10.68 34.32 11.41
N LYS A 20 10.15 33.51 10.45
CA LYS A 20 9.82 33.94 9.07
C LYS A 20 11.02 34.47 8.27
N LEU A 21 12.22 34.42 8.80
CA LEU A 21 13.45 34.89 8.18
C LEU A 21 14.05 33.84 7.25
N ILE A 22 14.73 34.30 6.20
CA ILE A 22 15.58 33.49 5.35
C ILE A 22 16.93 33.38 6.04
N ILE A 23 17.35 32.15 6.34
CA ILE A 23 18.57 31.88 7.11
C ILE A 23 19.46 30.86 6.42
N ASN A 24 20.76 30.92 6.71
CA ASN A 24 21.67 29.83 6.40
C ASN A 24 21.43 28.64 7.34
N ILE A 25 21.60 27.42 6.82
CA ILE A 25 21.34 26.22 7.59
C ILE A 25 22.24 26.09 8.81
N ASN A 26 23.47 26.63 8.73
CA ASN A 26 24.44 26.60 9.80
C ASN A 26 24.05 27.46 11.00
N ASP A 27 23.26 28.50 10.78
CA ASP A 27 22.80 29.39 11.84
C ASP A 27 21.59 28.85 12.59
N CYS A 28 20.86 27.92 11.98
CA CYS A 28 19.68 27.32 12.58
C CYS A 28 20.02 26.51 13.85
N GLY A 29 21.19 25.89 13.93
CA GLY A 29 21.65 25.10 15.08
C GLY A 29 21.86 25.93 16.37
N LYS A 30 22.03 27.24 16.24
CA LYS A 30 22.23 28.19 17.36
C LYS A 30 20.92 28.78 17.91
N CYS A 31 19.79 28.42 17.32
CA CYS A 31 18.48 28.96 17.72
C CYS A 31 17.98 28.29 19.02
N LEU A 32 17.55 29.11 20.00
CA LEU A 32 16.97 28.62 21.26
C LEU A 32 15.69 27.78 21.07
N LYS A 33 15.01 27.95 19.94
CA LYS A 33 13.83 27.17 19.54
C LYS A 33 14.16 26.02 18.59
N PHE A 34 15.45 25.66 18.48
CA PHE A 34 15.88 24.56 17.64
C PHE A 34 15.23 23.24 18.09
N ASN A 35 14.54 22.61 17.15
CA ASN A 35 13.92 21.33 17.36
C ASN A 35 14.39 20.39 16.22
N PRO A 36 15.31 19.48 16.48
CA PRO A 36 15.83 18.59 15.44
C PRO A 36 14.71 17.74 14.83
N ARG A 37 14.77 17.56 13.53
CA ARG A 37 13.93 16.54 12.87
C ARG A 37 14.44 15.18 13.32
N VAL A 38 13.71 14.57 14.21
CA VAL A 38 13.90 13.14 14.49
C VAL A 38 13.33 12.40 13.29
N ASN A 39 14.17 11.68 12.56
CA ASN A 39 13.67 10.71 11.60
C ASN A 39 12.77 9.75 12.36
N LYS A 40 11.47 9.76 12.08
CA LYS A 40 10.58 8.72 12.62
C LYS A 40 11.13 7.40 12.12
N THR A 41 11.76 6.65 13.00
CA THR A 41 12.08 5.25 12.73
C THR A 41 10.80 4.59 12.26
N MET A 42 10.87 3.88 11.14
CA MET A 42 9.71 3.12 10.66
C MET A 42 9.26 2.22 11.79
N LYS A 43 8.03 2.44 12.27
CA LYS A 43 7.47 1.59 13.33
C LYS A 43 7.46 0.17 12.78
N ASN A 44 8.13 -0.74 13.47
CA ASN A 44 8.01 -2.16 13.17
C ASN A 44 6.53 -2.53 13.18
N LYS A 45 6.11 -3.36 12.21
CA LYS A 45 4.76 -3.89 12.16
C LYS A 45 4.44 -4.52 13.52
N SER A 46 3.27 -4.18 14.10
CA SER A 46 2.83 -4.80 15.36
C SER A 46 2.73 -6.32 15.17
N ASP A 47 2.96 -7.09 16.23
CA ASP A 47 2.89 -8.55 16.15
C ASP A 47 1.50 -9.04 15.70
N LYS A 48 0.44 -8.32 16.08
CA LYS A 48 -0.93 -8.56 15.58
C LYS A 48 -1.03 -8.43 14.05
N LEU A 49 -0.33 -7.46 13.45
CA LEU A 49 -0.33 -7.28 12.01
C LEU A 49 0.48 -8.38 11.31
N LYS A 50 1.61 -8.78 11.88
CA LYS A 50 2.42 -9.91 11.36
C LYS A 50 1.62 -11.22 11.36
N VAL A 51 0.86 -11.49 12.44
CA VAL A 51 -0.01 -12.68 12.52
C VAL A 51 -1.11 -12.63 11.47
N LYS A 52 -1.77 -11.47 11.28
CA LYS A 52 -2.78 -11.31 10.23
C LYS A 52 -2.21 -11.50 8.83
N GLU A 53 -1.01 -10.99 8.56
CA GLU A 53 -0.34 -11.18 7.26
C GLU A 53 0.06 -12.64 7.02
N LYS A 54 0.51 -13.34 8.06
CA LYS A 54 0.87 -14.76 7.98
C LYS A 54 -0.35 -15.67 7.73
N ASN A 55 -1.52 -15.29 8.22
CA ASN A 55 -2.76 -16.07 8.12
C ASN A 55 -3.64 -15.66 6.95
N ARG A 56 -3.12 -14.87 5.98
CA ARG A 56 -3.86 -14.54 4.77
C ARG A 56 -4.16 -15.80 3.96
N LYS A 57 -5.36 -15.86 3.42
CA LYS A 57 -5.85 -16.92 2.54
C LYS A 57 -6.24 -16.31 1.18
N SER A 58 -6.45 -17.15 0.19
CA SER A 58 -6.95 -16.77 -1.12
C SER A 58 -8.16 -17.63 -1.48
N ILE A 59 -9.17 -17.03 -2.13
CA ILE A 59 -10.27 -17.81 -2.74
C ILE A 59 -9.90 -18.38 -4.11
N LEU A 60 -8.78 -17.94 -4.68
CA LEU A 60 -8.32 -18.36 -6.01
C LEU A 60 -7.30 -19.50 -5.95
N THR A 61 -6.53 -19.62 -4.87
CA THR A 61 -5.48 -20.66 -4.77
C THR A 61 -5.21 -21.05 -3.32
N ASP A 62 -4.90 -22.32 -3.13
CA ASP A 62 -4.43 -22.86 -1.85
C ASP A 62 -2.90 -22.78 -1.73
N ASP A 63 -2.17 -22.73 -2.87
CA ASP A 63 -0.71 -22.59 -2.87
C ASP A 63 -0.31 -21.10 -2.72
N LEU A 64 -0.08 -20.72 -1.50
CA LEU A 64 0.37 -19.36 -1.16
C LEU A 64 1.90 -19.17 -1.24
N ASN A 65 2.66 -20.14 -1.73
CA ASN A 65 4.12 -20.05 -1.81
C ASN A 65 4.62 -19.63 -3.18
N LYS A 66 3.80 -19.80 -4.20
CA LYS A 66 4.12 -19.46 -5.58
C LYS A 66 3.30 -18.24 -6.06
N CYS A 67 3.90 -17.44 -6.89
CA CYS A 67 3.21 -16.35 -7.57
C CYS A 67 2.08 -16.89 -8.42
N TYR A 68 0.87 -16.44 -8.19
CA TYR A 68 -0.33 -16.86 -8.92
C TYR A 68 -0.26 -16.59 -10.42
N ILE A 69 0.46 -15.53 -10.82
CA ILE A 69 0.57 -15.09 -12.21
C ILE A 69 1.63 -15.87 -12.98
N CYS A 70 2.85 -16.04 -12.43
CA CYS A 70 3.98 -16.60 -13.19
C CYS A 70 4.60 -17.88 -12.57
N GLY A 71 4.07 -18.37 -11.45
CA GLY A 71 4.55 -19.59 -10.78
C GLY A 71 5.88 -19.47 -10.04
N LYS A 72 6.60 -18.34 -10.12
CA LYS A 72 7.85 -18.12 -9.37
C LYS A 72 7.59 -18.01 -7.87
N ALA A 73 8.65 -18.06 -7.05
CA ALA A 73 8.53 -17.85 -5.61
C ALA A 73 7.85 -16.49 -5.32
N LYS A 74 6.83 -16.50 -4.45
CA LYS A 74 6.14 -15.28 -4.03
C LYS A 74 7.02 -14.42 -3.14
N GLN A 75 6.74 -13.14 -3.10
CA GLN A 75 7.35 -12.18 -2.16
C GLN A 75 6.30 -11.47 -1.31
N ASP A 76 5.10 -11.27 -1.85
CA ASP A 76 4.00 -10.61 -1.15
C ASP A 76 2.67 -11.35 -1.34
N ILE A 77 1.68 -10.99 -0.53
CA ILE A 77 0.26 -11.32 -0.77
C ILE A 77 -0.43 -10.00 -1.14
N HIS A 78 -0.95 -9.93 -2.35
CA HIS A 78 -1.55 -8.74 -2.94
C HIS A 78 -3.08 -8.78 -2.89
N GLU A 79 -3.71 -7.66 -2.58
CA GLU A 79 -5.16 -7.51 -2.58
C GLU A 79 -5.67 -7.19 -4.00
N ILE A 80 -6.52 -8.06 -4.55
CA ILE A 80 -7.03 -7.96 -5.95
C ILE A 80 -7.85 -6.67 -6.15
N PHE A 81 -8.69 -6.34 -5.17
CA PHE A 81 -9.45 -5.08 -5.16
C PHE A 81 -8.78 -4.10 -4.21
N GLY A 82 -7.92 -3.25 -4.74
CA GLY A 82 -7.14 -2.28 -3.98
C GLY A 82 -7.91 -1.00 -3.61
N GLY A 83 -7.19 0.02 -3.20
CA GLY A 83 -7.74 1.31 -2.82
C GLY A 83 -8.71 1.22 -1.64
N SER A 84 -9.91 1.80 -1.78
CA SER A 84 -10.95 1.76 -0.75
C SER A 84 -11.43 0.35 -0.40
N ASN A 85 -11.29 -0.61 -1.32
CA ASN A 85 -11.74 -1.99 -1.14
C ASN A 85 -10.66 -2.93 -0.60
N ARG A 86 -9.47 -2.41 -0.24
CA ARG A 86 -8.37 -3.21 0.28
C ARG A 86 -8.74 -4.05 1.50
N GLN A 87 -9.41 -3.46 2.49
CA GLN A 87 -9.82 -4.17 3.70
C GLN A 87 -10.92 -5.19 3.42
N THR A 88 -11.81 -4.90 2.50
CA THR A 88 -12.84 -5.83 2.03
C THR A 88 -12.21 -7.03 1.32
N SER A 89 -11.20 -6.80 0.47
CA SER A 89 -10.42 -7.89 -0.16
C SER A 89 -9.78 -8.81 0.86
N ILE A 90 -9.17 -8.26 1.90
CA ILE A 90 -8.57 -9.05 2.99
C ILE A 90 -9.64 -9.83 3.75
N LYS A 91 -10.78 -9.20 4.08
CA LYS A 91 -11.91 -9.81 4.80
C LYS A 91 -12.42 -11.06 4.06
N TRP A 92 -12.54 -10.97 2.74
CA TRP A 92 -13.11 -12.00 1.89
C TRP A 92 -12.08 -12.88 1.18
N ASN A 93 -10.82 -12.81 1.58
CA ASN A 93 -9.70 -13.56 0.99
C ASN A 93 -9.55 -13.35 -0.54
N CYS A 94 -9.97 -12.18 -1.05
CA CYS A 94 -9.76 -11.76 -2.43
C CYS A 94 -8.32 -11.27 -2.60
N THR A 95 -7.36 -12.15 -2.38
CA THR A 95 -5.93 -11.88 -2.40
C THR A 95 -5.21 -12.93 -3.20
N ILE A 96 -4.05 -12.62 -3.77
CA ILE A 96 -3.17 -13.55 -4.48
C ILE A 96 -1.72 -13.42 -4.01
N PRO A 97 -0.98 -14.54 -3.95
CA PRO A 97 0.46 -14.49 -3.80
C PRO A 97 1.09 -13.95 -5.09
N ILE A 98 2.03 -13.02 -4.97
CA ILE A 98 2.62 -12.35 -6.13
C ILE A 98 4.14 -12.17 -5.95
N CYS A 99 4.93 -12.31 -7.01
CA CYS A 99 6.34 -11.97 -7.01
C CYS A 99 6.55 -10.48 -7.32
N ARG A 100 7.74 -9.96 -7.06
CA ARG A 100 8.04 -8.53 -7.23
C ARG A 100 7.83 -8.05 -8.67
N LEU A 101 8.21 -8.83 -9.66
CA LEU A 101 8.06 -8.47 -11.08
C LEU A 101 6.57 -8.35 -11.46
N CYS A 102 5.77 -9.37 -11.14
CA CYS A 102 4.34 -9.33 -11.42
C CYS A 102 3.62 -8.25 -10.59
N HIS A 103 4.10 -7.93 -9.37
CA HIS A 103 3.55 -6.83 -8.59
C HIS A 103 3.81 -5.47 -9.26
N THR A 104 5.01 -5.24 -9.81
CA THR A 104 5.32 -4.02 -10.55
C THR A 104 4.48 -3.93 -11.83
N GLU A 105 4.30 -5.03 -12.54
CA GLU A 105 3.46 -5.10 -13.73
C GLU A 105 1.98 -4.87 -13.39
N TRP A 106 1.49 -5.40 -12.27
CA TRP A 106 0.14 -5.15 -11.77
C TRP A 106 -0.16 -3.67 -11.62
N ASP A 107 0.79 -2.86 -11.12
CA ASP A 107 0.58 -1.43 -10.91
C ASP A 107 0.46 -0.65 -12.23
N SER A 108 1.10 -1.11 -13.29
CA SER A 108 1.16 -0.43 -14.59
C SER A 108 0.18 -1.00 -15.64
N ASN A 109 -0.20 -2.28 -15.55
CA ASN A 109 -0.98 -2.98 -16.56
C ASN A 109 -2.46 -3.12 -16.13
N LYS A 110 -3.31 -2.26 -16.70
CA LYS A 110 -4.74 -2.23 -16.40
C LYS A 110 -5.46 -3.49 -16.89
N GLU A 111 -5.09 -3.99 -18.06
CA GLU A 111 -5.70 -5.17 -18.68
C GLU A 111 -5.43 -6.41 -17.83
N MET A 112 -4.18 -6.60 -17.40
CA MET A 112 -3.83 -7.70 -16.52
C MET A 112 -4.63 -7.65 -15.21
N ARG A 113 -4.72 -6.47 -14.57
CA ARG A 113 -5.53 -6.31 -13.36
C ARG A 113 -6.98 -6.70 -13.57
N GLN A 114 -7.56 -6.28 -14.70
CA GLN A 114 -8.96 -6.54 -15.01
C GLN A 114 -9.23 -8.04 -15.11
N VAL A 115 -8.35 -8.80 -15.78
CA VAL A 115 -8.48 -10.27 -15.90
C VAL A 115 -8.60 -10.93 -14.52
N TYR A 116 -7.68 -10.62 -13.61
CA TYR A 116 -7.71 -11.23 -12.26
C TYR A 116 -8.81 -10.67 -11.36
N GLN A 117 -9.25 -9.43 -11.57
CA GLN A 117 -10.42 -8.88 -10.89
C GLN A 117 -11.70 -9.58 -11.33
N ASP A 118 -11.85 -9.86 -12.62
CA ASP A 118 -12.99 -10.61 -13.16
C ASP A 118 -12.98 -12.06 -12.68
N GLU A 119 -11.83 -12.71 -12.68
CA GLU A 119 -11.66 -14.07 -12.16
C GLU A 119 -12.06 -14.15 -10.68
N CYS A 120 -11.52 -13.25 -9.86
CA CYS A 120 -11.82 -13.20 -8.43
C CYS A 120 -13.29 -12.88 -8.16
N ARG A 121 -13.88 -11.93 -8.90
CA ARG A 121 -15.32 -11.66 -8.80
C ARG A 121 -16.17 -12.88 -9.14
N ASN A 122 -15.85 -13.55 -10.24
CA ASN A 122 -16.59 -14.74 -10.66
C ASN A 122 -16.51 -15.86 -9.61
N LYS A 123 -15.31 -16.09 -9.05
CA LYS A 123 -15.09 -17.04 -7.96
C LYS A 123 -15.85 -16.65 -6.69
N PHE A 124 -15.87 -15.37 -6.35
CA PHE A 124 -16.66 -14.87 -5.22
C PHE A 124 -18.16 -15.10 -5.42
N VAL A 125 -18.67 -14.81 -6.62
CA VAL A 125 -20.09 -15.00 -6.95
C VAL A 125 -20.46 -16.48 -6.92
N GLU A 126 -19.58 -17.37 -7.38
CA GLU A 126 -19.76 -18.83 -7.29
C GLU A 126 -19.86 -19.32 -5.84
N LEU A 127 -19.00 -18.81 -4.96
CA LEU A 127 -18.93 -19.24 -3.54
C LEU A 127 -20.03 -18.63 -2.66
N TYR A 128 -20.49 -17.43 -3.01
CA TYR A 128 -21.42 -16.67 -2.19
C TYR A 128 -22.64 -16.19 -3.00
N SER A 129 -22.61 -14.93 -3.52
CA SER A 129 -23.60 -14.40 -4.45
C SER A 129 -23.13 -13.08 -5.07
N TYR A 130 -23.79 -12.67 -6.18
CA TYR A 130 -23.53 -11.37 -6.80
C TYR A 130 -24.02 -10.20 -5.93
N ASP A 131 -25.17 -10.36 -5.27
CA ASP A 131 -25.74 -9.31 -4.41
C ASP A 131 -24.81 -9.01 -3.23
N LEU A 132 -24.25 -10.05 -2.61
CA LEU A 132 -23.27 -9.90 -1.53
C LEU A 132 -22.00 -9.21 -2.04
N PHE A 133 -21.53 -9.55 -3.25
CA PHE A 133 -20.38 -8.88 -3.85
C PHE A 133 -20.63 -7.38 -4.00
N MET A 134 -21.78 -7.00 -4.55
CA MET A 134 -22.17 -5.59 -4.74
C MET A 134 -22.33 -4.85 -3.41
N GLN A 135 -22.87 -5.51 -2.40
CA GLN A 135 -23.02 -4.94 -1.05
C GLN A 135 -21.65 -4.64 -0.40
N GLU A 136 -20.71 -5.56 -0.48
CA GLU A 136 -19.40 -5.47 0.18
C GLU A 136 -18.43 -4.57 -0.59
N PHE A 137 -18.34 -4.72 -1.91
CA PHE A 137 -17.36 -3.99 -2.74
C PHE A 137 -17.91 -2.69 -3.34
N LYS A 138 -19.23 -2.51 -3.40
CA LYS A 138 -19.92 -1.31 -3.91
C LYS A 138 -19.50 -0.93 -5.36
N LYS A 139 -18.97 -1.87 -6.11
CA LYS A 139 -18.49 -1.70 -7.49
C LYS A 139 -18.53 -3.05 -8.21
N SER A 140 -19.02 -3.06 -9.45
CA SER A 140 -19.15 -4.31 -10.23
C SER A 140 -17.80 -4.93 -10.64
N TYR A 141 -16.76 -4.11 -10.85
CA TYR A 141 -15.48 -4.53 -11.41
C TYR A 141 -15.60 -5.32 -12.72
N LYS A 142 -16.67 -5.11 -13.49
CA LYS A 142 -16.75 -5.63 -14.85
C LYS A 142 -15.82 -4.84 -15.75
N GLY A 143 -15.02 -5.54 -16.57
CA GLY A 143 -14.40 -4.95 -17.75
C GLY A 143 -15.50 -4.48 -18.71
N GLU A 144 -15.28 -3.34 -19.33
CA GLU A 144 -16.09 -2.88 -20.47
C GLU A 144 -15.75 -3.69 -21.69
#